data_01bbb778f3d7de0c6f876d0df0c3c01c
#
_entry.id   01bbb778f3d7de0c6f876d0df0c3c01c
#
_cell.length_a   1.000
_cell.length_b   1.000
_cell.length_c   1.000
_cell.angle_alpha   90.00
_cell.angle_beta   90.00
_cell.angle_gamma   90.00
#
_symmetry.space_group_name_H-M   'P 1'
#
loop_
_entity.id
_entity.type
_entity.pdbx_description
1 polymer ?
#
loop_
_entity_poly.entity_id
_entity_poly.type
_entity_poly.pdbx_seq_one_letter_code
_entity_poly.pdbx_strand_id
1 'polypeptide(L)'
;MYKVLIVEDDPMVAMINEQFVSRHKDFTVSNKCSDGKSALEYLEDNDVDLIILDVYMPYMDGFETLRQIRKKQIPVDVIMVTAANEREQLKEGLHLGVVDYLIKPFTFERFKMALDKFITQAEALKDLERVNQKTLIF
;
A
#
# COMPACT_ATOMS: atom_id res chain seq x y z
N MET A 1 -4.82 4.23 -14.70
CA MET A 1 -4.87 3.13 -13.71
C MET A 1 -3.92 3.43 -12.55
N TYR A 2 -4.32 3.06 -11.36
CA TYR A 2 -3.46 3.20 -10.19
C TYR A 2 -2.34 2.14 -10.23
N LYS A 3 -1.13 2.57 -9.95
CA LYS A 3 0.06 1.70 -9.96
C LYS A 3 0.30 1.13 -8.58
N VAL A 4 0.43 -0.19 -8.51
CA VAL A 4 0.61 -0.93 -7.26
C VAL A 4 2.00 -1.58 -7.23
N LEU A 5 2.71 -1.37 -6.13
CA LEU A 5 3.94 -2.10 -5.82
C LEU A 5 3.59 -3.18 -4.80
N ILE A 6 3.97 -4.41 -5.10
CA ILE A 6 3.81 -5.54 -4.17
C ILE A 6 5.15 -5.80 -3.51
N VAL A 7 5.17 -5.77 -2.16
CA VAL A 7 6.37 -6.05 -1.37
C VAL A 7 6.10 -7.26 -0.49
N GLU A 8 6.67 -8.40 -0.87
CA GLU A 8 6.40 -9.70 -0.27
C GLU A 8 7.58 -10.62 -0.56
N ASP A 9 8.13 -11.27 0.48
CA ASP A 9 9.29 -12.15 0.32
C ASP A 9 8.91 -13.56 -0.16
N ASP A 10 7.68 -14.01 0.08
CA ASP A 10 7.20 -15.32 -0.41
C ASP A 10 6.71 -15.17 -1.85
N PRO A 11 7.38 -15.82 -2.82
CA PRO A 11 7.00 -15.68 -4.23
C PRO A 11 5.58 -16.14 -4.54
N MET A 12 5.08 -17.16 -3.83
CA MET A 12 3.72 -17.67 -4.05
C MET A 12 2.69 -16.65 -3.58
N VAL A 13 2.89 -16.05 -2.41
CA VAL A 13 2.01 -15.01 -1.88
C VAL A 13 2.05 -13.78 -2.76
N ALA A 14 3.24 -13.37 -3.21
CA ALA A 14 3.39 -12.25 -4.15
C ALA A 14 2.60 -12.49 -5.44
N MET A 15 2.63 -13.69 -5.97
CA MET A 15 1.88 -14.06 -7.18
C MET A 15 0.37 -13.97 -6.94
N ILE A 16 -0.11 -14.45 -5.79
CA ILE A 16 -1.54 -14.37 -5.43
C ILE A 16 -1.97 -12.91 -5.33
N ASN A 17 -1.18 -12.08 -4.66
CA ASN A 17 -1.48 -10.65 -4.53
C ASN A 17 -1.50 -9.97 -5.90
N GLU A 18 -0.57 -10.33 -6.77
CA GLU A 18 -0.56 -9.81 -8.15
C GLU A 18 -1.82 -10.19 -8.91
N GLN A 19 -2.25 -11.45 -8.80
CA GLN A 19 -3.49 -11.91 -9.44
C GLN A 19 -4.69 -11.15 -8.90
N PHE A 20 -4.75 -10.92 -7.59
CA PHE A 20 -5.84 -10.17 -6.96
C PHE A 20 -5.89 -8.72 -7.44
N VAL A 21 -4.74 -8.05 -7.51
CA VAL A 21 -4.66 -6.68 -8.04
C VAL A 21 -5.14 -6.66 -9.50
N SER A 22 -4.68 -7.62 -10.30
CA SER A 22 -4.99 -7.67 -11.74
C SER A 22 -6.47 -7.93 -12.03
N ARG A 23 -7.21 -8.48 -11.07
CA ARG A 23 -8.67 -8.68 -11.21
C ARG A 23 -9.45 -7.37 -11.04
N HIS A 24 -8.85 -6.33 -10.51
CA HIS A 24 -9.50 -5.05 -10.35
C HIS A 24 -9.17 -4.14 -11.53
N LYS A 25 -10.21 -3.62 -12.18
CA LYS A 25 -10.10 -2.86 -13.45
C LYS A 25 -9.31 -1.56 -13.32
N ASP A 26 -9.20 -0.99 -12.11
CA ASP A 26 -8.61 0.32 -11.90
C ASP A 26 -7.15 0.26 -11.46
N PHE A 27 -6.57 -0.93 -11.35
CA PHE A 27 -5.21 -1.12 -10.87
C PHE A 27 -4.33 -1.88 -11.84
N THR A 28 -3.03 -1.58 -11.79
CA THR A 28 -2.01 -2.34 -12.49
C THR A 28 -0.82 -2.55 -11.56
N VAL A 29 -0.17 -3.71 -11.65
CA VAL A 29 1.04 -3.98 -10.87
C VAL A 29 2.24 -3.37 -11.58
N SER A 30 2.92 -2.44 -10.92
CA SER A 30 4.11 -1.81 -11.50
C SER A 30 5.35 -2.64 -11.27
N ASN A 31 5.48 -3.29 -10.12
CA ASN A 31 6.60 -4.16 -9.81
C ASN A 31 6.31 -5.01 -8.58
N LYS A 32 7.14 -6.04 -8.38
CA LYS A 32 7.16 -6.87 -7.17
C LYS A 32 8.56 -6.82 -6.59
N CYS A 33 8.66 -6.50 -5.30
CA CYS A 33 9.91 -6.48 -4.56
C CYS A 33 9.84 -7.53 -3.46
N SER A 34 10.95 -8.21 -3.18
CA SER A 34 11.00 -9.28 -2.19
C SER A 34 11.44 -8.83 -0.79
N ASP A 35 11.83 -7.56 -0.64
CA ASP A 35 12.25 -7.01 0.64
C ASP A 35 12.05 -5.49 0.70
N GLY A 36 12.21 -4.93 1.90
CA GLY A 36 12.00 -3.51 2.14
C GLY A 36 13.03 -2.64 1.46
N LYS A 37 14.29 -3.08 1.42
CA LYS A 37 15.36 -2.31 0.78
C LYS A 37 15.11 -2.13 -0.71
N SER A 38 14.77 -3.21 -1.40
CA SER A 38 14.43 -3.16 -2.83
C SER A 38 13.23 -2.26 -3.09
N ALA A 39 12.24 -2.29 -2.21
CA ALA A 39 11.07 -1.44 -2.32
C ALA A 39 11.46 0.04 -2.22
N LEU A 40 12.29 0.40 -1.23
CA LEU A 40 12.74 1.78 -1.07
C LEU A 40 13.54 2.26 -2.27
N GLU A 41 14.43 1.41 -2.80
CA GLU A 41 15.20 1.73 -4.01
C GLU A 41 14.30 1.96 -5.21
N TYR A 42 13.30 1.09 -5.39
CA TYR A 42 12.33 1.23 -6.49
C TYR A 42 11.55 2.54 -6.39
N LEU A 43 11.14 2.93 -5.19
CA LEU A 43 10.37 4.14 -4.96
C LEU A 43 11.18 5.43 -5.19
N GLU A 44 12.51 5.37 -5.18
CA GLU A 44 13.34 6.53 -5.50
C GLU A 44 13.18 6.99 -6.95
N ASP A 45 12.98 6.04 -7.88
CA ASP A 45 12.98 6.30 -9.31
C ASP A 45 11.62 6.09 -9.98
N ASN A 46 10.61 5.65 -9.23
CA ASN A 46 9.33 5.27 -9.82
C ASN A 46 8.16 5.78 -8.98
N ASP A 47 7.18 6.38 -9.63
CA ASP A 47 5.94 6.79 -8.98
C ASP A 47 5.03 5.59 -8.80
N VAL A 48 4.56 5.39 -7.58
CA VAL A 48 3.63 4.33 -7.20
C VAL A 48 2.50 4.96 -6.40
N ASP A 49 1.29 4.51 -6.65
CA ASP A 49 0.11 5.04 -5.95
C ASP A 49 -0.18 4.28 -4.65
N LEU A 50 0.05 2.99 -4.66
CA LEU A 50 -0.31 2.11 -3.55
C LEU A 50 0.71 0.99 -3.40
N ILE A 51 1.08 0.67 -2.14
CA ILE A 51 1.93 -0.47 -1.82
C ILE A 51 1.10 -1.51 -1.06
N ILE A 52 1.18 -2.76 -1.50
CA ILE A 52 0.73 -3.91 -0.72
C ILE A 52 1.97 -4.45 0.00
N LEU A 53 2.04 -4.25 1.30
CA LEU A 53 3.27 -4.43 2.07
C LEU A 53 3.09 -5.52 3.14
N ASP A 54 3.85 -6.60 3.00
CA ASP A 54 3.87 -7.66 4.01
C ASP A 54 4.66 -7.21 5.25
N VAL A 55 4.20 -7.61 6.42
CA VAL A 55 4.86 -7.29 7.69
C VAL A 55 6.10 -8.15 7.90
N TYR A 56 5.99 -9.46 7.63
CA TYR A 56 7.06 -10.40 7.92
C TYR A 56 7.99 -10.58 6.74
N MET A 57 9.12 -9.87 6.78
CA MET A 57 10.17 -10.00 5.78
C MET A 57 11.53 -10.03 6.50
N PRO A 58 12.55 -10.73 5.94
CA PRO A 58 13.87 -10.76 6.55
C PRO A 58 14.54 -9.37 6.48
N TYR A 59 15.42 -9.09 7.44
CA TYR A 59 16.28 -7.91 7.57
C TYR A 59 15.52 -6.63 7.88
N MET A 60 14.55 -6.23 7.06
CA MET A 60 13.74 -5.05 7.29
C MET A 60 12.27 -5.46 7.16
N ASP A 61 11.53 -5.51 8.26
CA ASP A 61 10.12 -5.88 8.23
C ASP A 61 9.25 -4.77 7.61
N GLY A 62 7.95 -5.07 7.43
CA GLY A 62 7.03 -4.13 6.80
C GLY A 62 6.86 -2.83 7.59
N PHE A 63 6.86 -2.88 8.92
CA PHE A 63 6.73 -1.68 9.73
C PHE A 63 7.95 -0.78 9.59
N GLU A 64 9.15 -1.35 9.60
CA GLU A 64 10.37 -0.56 9.38
C GLU A 64 10.37 0.04 7.97
N THR A 65 9.97 -0.73 6.97
CA THR A 65 9.83 -0.22 5.61
C THR A 65 8.86 0.96 5.56
N LEU A 66 7.72 0.84 6.22
CA LEU A 66 6.71 1.90 6.29
C LEU A 66 7.26 3.15 6.98
N ARG A 67 7.97 2.98 8.11
CA ARG A 67 8.60 4.11 8.80
C ARG A 67 9.58 4.85 7.89
N GLN A 68 10.40 4.10 7.13
CA GLN A 68 11.35 4.70 6.20
C GLN A 68 10.64 5.45 5.06
N ILE A 69 9.56 4.90 4.53
CA ILE A 69 8.74 5.57 3.51
C ILE A 69 8.22 6.92 4.03
N ARG A 70 7.69 6.92 5.25
CA ARG A 70 7.14 8.15 5.85
C ARG A 70 8.24 9.15 6.19
N LYS A 71 9.37 8.69 6.71
CA LYS A 71 10.52 9.54 7.02
C LYS A 71 11.07 10.22 5.76
N LYS A 72 11.11 9.51 4.65
CA LYS A 72 11.56 10.05 3.35
C LYS A 72 10.49 10.89 2.66
N GLN A 73 9.29 10.98 3.22
CA GLN A 73 8.17 11.75 2.69
C GLN A 73 7.76 11.32 1.28
N ILE A 74 7.82 10.01 1.01
CA ILE A 74 7.39 9.44 -0.27
C ILE A 74 5.85 9.42 -0.26
N PRO A 75 5.20 10.09 -1.24
CA PRO A 75 3.73 10.20 -1.27
C PRO A 75 3.08 8.96 -1.85
N VAL A 76 3.01 7.89 -1.06
CA VAL A 76 2.41 6.63 -1.46
C VAL A 76 1.51 6.11 -0.33
N ASP A 77 0.37 5.55 -0.70
CA ASP A 77 -0.53 4.90 0.25
C ASP A 77 -0.13 3.45 0.45
N VAL A 78 -0.48 2.90 1.60
CA VAL A 78 -0.04 1.55 1.99
C VAL A 78 -1.22 0.74 2.54
N ILE A 79 -1.34 -0.49 2.06
CA ILE A 79 -2.15 -1.55 2.66
C ILE A 79 -1.17 -2.55 3.25
N MET A 80 -1.29 -2.81 4.56
CA MET A 80 -0.43 -3.79 5.24
C MET A 80 -1.05 -5.17 5.18
N VAL A 81 -0.20 -6.20 5.05
CA VAL A 81 -0.61 -7.60 5.11
C VAL A 81 0.09 -8.24 6.30
N THR A 82 -0.68 -8.81 7.23
CA THR A 82 -0.13 -9.26 8.52
C THR A 82 -0.79 -10.56 9.02
N ALA A 83 -0.19 -11.18 10.02
CA ALA A 83 -0.80 -12.28 10.75
C ALA A 83 -1.69 -11.75 11.90
N ALA A 84 -2.60 -12.59 12.39
CA ALA A 84 -3.71 -12.18 13.28
C ALA A 84 -3.32 -11.61 14.66
N ASN A 85 -2.05 -11.73 15.10
CA ASN A 85 -1.66 -11.48 16.49
C ASN A 85 -0.84 -10.19 16.70
N GLU A 86 -1.00 -9.19 15.84
CA GLU A 86 -0.11 -8.03 15.80
C GLU A 86 -0.77 -6.74 16.29
N ARG A 87 -1.48 -6.77 17.43
CA ARG A 87 -2.29 -5.65 17.91
C ARG A 87 -1.50 -4.36 18.13
N GLU A 88 -0.33 -4.44 18.77
CA GLU A 88 0.47 -3.24 19.06
C GLU A 88 1.01 -2.62 17.78
N GLN A 89 1.43 -3.47 16.85
CA GLN A 89 1.94 -3.05 15.55
C GLN A 89 0.83 -2.46 14.67
N LEU A 90 -0.41 -2.96 14.81
CA LEU A 90 -1.57 -2.36 14.14
C LEU A 90 -1.78 -0.91 14.56
N LYS A 91 -1.60 -0.58 15.84
CA LYS A 91 -1.70 0.79 16.32
C LYS A 91 -0.63 1.68 15.68
N GLU A 92 0.61 1.21 15.62
CA GLU A 92 1.69 1.94 14.97
C GLU A 92 1.37 2.21 13.50
N GLY A 93 0.88 1.20 12.77
CA GLY A 93 0.52 1.37 11.38
C GLY A 93 -0.60 2.39 11.17
N LEU A 94 -1.61 2.41 12.05
CA LEU A 94 -2.65 3.42 12.00
C LEU A 94 -2.08 4.84 12.18
N HIS A 95 -1.11 5.01 13.09
CA HIS A 95 -0.42 6.28 13.26
C HIS A 95 0.41 6.68 12.03
N LEU A 96 0.88 5.71 11.26
CA LEU A 96 1.64 5.93 10.04
C LEU A 96 0.76 6.06 8.79
N GLY A 97 -0.56 6.07 8.98
CA GLY A 97 -1.51 6.40 7.93
C GLY A 97 -1.74 5.32 6.88
N VAL A 98 -1.82 4.05 7.29
CA VAL A 98 -2.15 2.99 6.35
C VAL A 98 -3.63 3.04 5.97
N VAL A 99 -3.93 2.67 4.73
CA VAL A 99 -5.30 2.63 4.22
C VAL A 99 -6.10 1.52 4.89
N ASP A 100 -5.49 0.33 5.02
CA ASP A 100 -6.17 -0.84 5.56
C ASP A 100 -5.14 -1.89 5.98
N TYR A 101 -5.63 -2.87 6.75
CA TYR A 101 -4.88 -4.07 7.14
C TYR A 101 -5.58 -5.31 6.62
N LEU A 102 -4.82 -6.19 5.99
CA LEU A 102 -5.30 -7.49 5.57
C LEU A 102 -4.67 -8.55 6.46
N ILE A 103 -5.51 -9.34 7.13
CA ILE A 103 -5.05 -10.42 8.02
C ILE A 103 -5.07 -11.74 7.25
N LYS A 104 -3.93 -12.40 7.17
CA LYS A 104 -3.79 -13.68 6.48
C LYS A 104 -4.50 -14.79 7.26
N PRO A 105 -5.19 -15.72 6.58
CA PRO A 105 -5.53 -15.74 5.17
C PRO A 105 -6.72 -14.82 4.86
N PHE A 106 -6.71 -14.16 3.71
CA PHE A 106 -7.82 -13.27 3.30
C PHE A 106 -8.37 -13.73 1.94
N THR A 107 -9.64 -13.41 1.71
CA THR A 107 -10.32 -13.69 0.44
C THR A 107 -10.06 -12.58 -0.57
N PHE A 108 -10.36 -12.84 -1.83
CA PHE A 108 -10.33 -11.79 -2.86
C PHE A 108 -11.31 -10.66 -2.51
N GLU A 109 -12.50 -11.00 -2.01
CA GLU A 109 -13.51 -10.01 -1.64
C GLU A 109 -12.99 -9.06 -0.57
N ARG A 110 -12.27 -9.57 0.43
CA ARG A 110 -11.65 -8.73 1.47
C ARG A 110 -10.53 -7.87 0.89
N PHE A 111 -9.72 -8.43 0.00
CA PHE A 111 -8.66 -7.71 -0.70
C PHE A 111 -9.26 -6.57 -1.54
N LYS A 112 -10.32 -6.88 -2.28
CA LYS A 112 -11.04 -5.89 -3.10
C LYS A 112 -11.59 -4.74 -2.26
N MET A 113 -12.11 -5.03 -1.06
CA MET A 113 -12.59 -3.98 -0.15
C MET A 113 -11.48 -3.00 0.20
N ALA A 114 -10.28 -3.48 0.46
CA ALA A 114 -9.13 -2.61 0.76
C ALA A 114 -8.76 -1.75 -0.45
N LEU A 115 -8.74 -2.33 -1.65
CA LEU A 115 -8.50 -1.58 -2.89
C LEU A 115 -9.57 -0.51 -3.12
N ASP A 116 -10.82 -0.84 -2.92
CA ASP A 116 -11.94 0.11 -3.08
C ASP A 116 -11.85 1.23 -2.05
N LYS A 117 -11.42 0.93 -0.83
CA LYS A 117 -11.20 1.94 0.21
C LYS A 117 -10.11 2.91 -0.20
N PHE A 118 -9.03 2.40 -0.80
CA PHE A 118 -7.97 3.27 -1.35
C PHE A 118 -8.54 4.22 -2.40
N ILE A 119 -9.34 3.71 -3.35
CA ILE A 119 -9.93 4.53 -4.40
C ILE A 119 -10.80 5.64 -3.79
N THR A 120 -11.64 5.31 -2.83
CA THR A 120 -12.52 6.28 -2.17
C THR A 120 -11.71 7.41 -1.55
N GLN A 121 -10.63 7.09 -0.84
CA GLN A 121 -9.75 8.08 -0.22
C GLN A 121 -9.01 8.92 -1.26
N ALA A 122 -8.49 8.28 -2.31
CA ALA A 122 -7.74 8.97 -3.37
C ALA A 122 -8.65 9.94 -4.14
N GLU A 123 -9.87 9.53 -4.48
CA GLU A 123 -10.83 10.38 -5.18
C GLU A 123 -11.32 11.55 -4.31
N ALA A 124 -11.54 11.29 -3.00
CA ALA A 124 -11.92 12.34 -2.07
C ALA A 124 -10.84 13.41 -1.96
N LEU A 125 -9.57 13.01 -1.93
CA LEU A 125 -8.44 13.94 -1.88
C LEU A 125 -8.35 14.80 -3.16
N LYS A 126 -8.54 14.19 -4.31
CA LYS A 126 -8.58 14.92 -5.60
C LYS A 126 -9.69 15.95 -5.63
N ASP A 127 -10.88 15.60 -5.14
CA ASP A 127 -12.02 16.52 -5.10
C ASP A 127 -11.75 17.69 -4.15
N LEU A 128 -11.10 17.42 -3.01
CA LEU A 128 -10.74 18.46 -2.06
C LEU A 128 -9.72 19.43 -2.65
N GLU A 129 -8.73 18.94 -3.37
CA GLU A 129 -7.74 19.75 -4.06
C GLU A 129 -8.39 20.66 -5.10
N ARG A 130 -9.35 20.16 -5.87
CA ARG A 130 -10.11 20.94 -6.84
C ARG A 130 -10.89 22.07 -6.19
N VAL A 131 -11.54 21.81 -5.06
CA VAL A 131 -12.27 22.82 -4.31
C VAL A 131 -11.34 23.92 -3.80
N ASN A 132 -10.18 23.53 -3.25
CA ASN A 132 -9.18 24.48 -2.76
C ASN A 132 -8.65 25.38 -3.88
N GLN A 133 -8.39 24.84 -5.06
CA GLN A 133 -7.94 25.62 -6.20
C GLN A 133 -9.01 26.62 -6.67
N LYS A 134 -10.27 26.23 -6.71
CA LYS A 134 -11.36 27.13 -7.05
C LYS A 134 -11.50 28.25 -6.04
N THR A 135 -11.28 27.98 -4.76
CA THR A 135 -11.34 29.01 -3.71
C THR A 135 -10.20 30.00 -3.83
N LEU A 136 -9.02 29.56 -4.28
CA LEU A 136 -7.85 30.43 -4.45
C LEU A 136 -7.96 31.38 -5.65
N ILE A 137 -8.85 31.11 -6.59
CA ILE A 137 -9.06 31.94 -7.77
C ILE A 137 -9.88 33.18 -7.43
N PHE A 138 -10.52 33.21 -6.27
CA PHE A 138 -11.25 34.34 -5.76
C PHE A 138 -10.37 35.18 -4.83
#